data_fac5311622d3ce1375a28ef59728dbe6
#
_entry.id   fac5311622d3ce1375a28ef59728dbe6
#
_cell.length_a   1.000
_cell.length_b   1.000
_cell.length_c   1.000
_cell.angle_alpha   90.00
_cell.angle_beta   90.00
_cell.angle_gamma   90.00
#
_symmetry.space_group_name_H-M   'P 1'
#
loop_
_entity.id
_entity.type
_entity.pdbx_description
1 polymer ?
#
loop_
_entity_poly.entity_id
_entity_poly.type
_entity_poly.pdbx_seq_one_letter_code
_entity_poly.pdbx_strand_id
1 'polypeptide(L)'
;MTEKPIRVLLVDDDEAMREALAVRLESWGYEVATAGDGSQAAEAAETRGPDVIVTDVVLPGMSGLDLLERLRKTGMTCPIILITAHGSVNWAVEAMKRGAMDFLTKPVDHEHLASLISAAADEVRLRRNTDSITRTLEFDRLGPLVGSSAAMRDVFDSVRLLAHNQTSAILRGESGVGKEVVARTIHELSSRSGGPFVAVNTAAIPEGLIESEVFGHEKGSFTGATSARQGCFEQADRGTLLLDEIGDMPLALQPRLLRILEEGRTRRLGGSREVEFDVRVLAATHRDIDTLVADGVLREDLLYRLNVFTIEIPPLRERTQDIPLLAHHFIRQFNERHETAVDGLREESRQRLEAYPWPGNVRELRNVLERAVILCREGWIEPTHLAPYVRSGGKQRREVVLPVGITAAEAERRLIEETLEAVGGNKTEAARRLGLDPKTIYNKLKAYESGDA
;
A
#
# COMPACT_ATOMS: atom_id res chain seq x y z
N MET A 1 22.61 -7.34 6.35
CA MET A 1 23.05 -6.12 7.06
C MET A 1 22.90 -6.40 8.54
N THR A 2 23.98 -6.32 9.34
CA THR A 2 23.89 -6.50 10.80
C THR A 2 23.09 -5.35 11.39
N GLU A 3 21.99 -5.65 12.07
CA GLU A 3 21.18 -4.65 12.79
C GLU A 3 22.07 -3.90 13.79
N LYS A 4 21.92 -2.58 13.82
CA LYS A 4 22.64 -1.73 14.78
C LYS A 4 22.16 -2.08 16.20
N PRO A 5 23.05 -2.38 17.16
CA PRO A 5 22.66 -2.76 18.50
C PRO A 5 21.80 -1.67 19.16
N ILE A 6 20.90 -2.10 20.03
CA ILE A 6 20.07 -1.21 20.85
C ILE A 6 20.91 -0.70 22.02
N ARG A 7 20.96 0.62 22.18
CA ARG A 7 21.72 1.29 23.24
C ARG A 7 20.83 1.58 24.43
N VAL A 8 21.19 1.06 25.58
CA VAL A 8 20.46 1.23 26.85
C VAL A 8 21.28 2.15 27.77
N LEU A 9 20.66 3.22 28.26
CA LEU A 9 21.23 4.03 29.33
C LEU A 9 20.65 3.57 30.66
N LEU A 10 21.49 3.03 31.54
CA LEU A 10 21.12 2.58 32.88
C LEU A 10 21.54 3.63 33.92
N VAL A 11 20.61 4.08 34.75
CA VAL A 11 20.81 5.13 35.75
C VAL A 11 20.39 4.61 37.13
N ASP A 12 21.35 4.48 38.01
CA ASP A 12 21.13 4.09 39.40
C ASP A 12 22.29 4.66 40.26
N ASP A 13 22.04 5.17 41.43
CA ASP A 13 23.08 5.72 42.31
C ASP A 13 23.83 4.61 43.09
N ASP A 14 23.24 3.43 43.24
CA ASP A 14 23.90 2.25 43.79
C ASP A 14 24.83 1.63 42.73
N GLU A 15 26.15 1.77 42.94
CA GLU A 15 27.18 1.27 42.05
C GLU A 15 27.12 -0.24 41.83
N ALA A 16 26.90 -1.00 42.90
CA ALA A 16 26.86 -2.46 42.83
C ALA A 16 25.63 -2.96 42.02
N MET A 17 24.49 -2.32 42.23
CA MET A 17 23.26 -2.63 41.49
C MET A 17 23.40 -2.22 40.02
N ARG A 18 23.97 -1.04 39.75
CA ARG A 18 24.23 -0.54 38.43
C ARG A 18 25.14 -1.46 37.63
N GLU A 19 26.26 -1.93 38.23
CA GLU A 19 27.16 -2.88 37.59
C GLU A 19 26.49 -4.22 37.30
N ALA A 20 25.76 -4.78 38.27
CA ALA A 20 25.08 -6.06 38.12
C ALA A 20 24.01 -6.03 37.01
N LEU A 21 23.22 -4.96 36.94
CA LEU A 21 22.22 -4.80 35.89
C LEU A 21 22.87 -4.51 34.52
N ALA A 22 23.99 -3.75 34.45
CA ALA A 22 24.71 -3.51 33.21
C ALA A 22 25.24 -4.81 32.59
N VAL A 23 25.93 -5.64 33.38
CA VAL A 23 26.41 -6.97 32.94
C VAL A 23 25.27 -7.84 32.45
N ARG A 24 24.12 -7.77 33.11
CA ARG A 24 22.94 -8.55 32.72
C ARG A 24 22.39 -8.08 31.36
N LEU A 25 22.22 -6.77 31.17
CA LEU A 25 21.74 -6.18 29.90
C LEU A 25 22.70 -6.46 28.74
N GLU A 26 24.02 -6.38 29.00
CA GLU A 26 25.04 -6.75 28.00
C GLU A 26 24.96 -8.24 27.63
N SER A 27 24.68 -9.14 28.61
CA SER A 27 24.48 -10.56 28.35
C SER A 27 23.28 -10.86 27.45
N TRP A 28 22.29 -9.95 27.40
CA TRP A 28 21.14 -10.03 26.50
C TRP A 28 21.39 -9.39 25.14
N GLY A 29 22.62 -8.87 24.90
CA GLY A 29 23.03 -8.34 23.61
C GLY A 29 22.76 -6.85 23.41
N TYR A 30 22.51 -6.10 24.46
CA TYR A 30 22.36 -4.64 24.42
C TYR A 30 23.72 -3.93 24.63
N GLU A 31 23.87 -2.76 24.03
CA GLU A 31 24.99 -1.86 24.30
C GLU A 31 24.64 -0.95 25.48
N VAL A 32 25.37 -1.05 26.61
CA VAL A 32 24.98 -0.38 27.85
C VAL A 32 25.90 0.78 28.16
N ALA A 33 25.30 1.94 28.42
CA ALA A 33 25.96 3.09 29.05
C ALA A 33 25.36 3.27 30.44
N THR A 34 26.17 3.73 31.39
CA THR A 34 25.73 3.90 32.79
C THR A 34 25.89 5.34 33.25
N ALA A 35 25.03 5.77 34.20
CA ALA A 35 25.13 7.05 34.88
C ALA A 35 24.78 6.85 36.38
N GLY A 36 25.46 7.60 37.26
CA GLY A 36 25.25 7.50 38.70
C GLY A 36 24.25 8.51 39.29
N ASP A 37 23.82 9.49 38.49
CA ASP A 37 22.85 10.51 38.89
C ASP A 37 22.07 11.05 37.69
N GLY A 38 20.98 11.78 37.99
CA GLY A 38 20.09 12.30 36.95
C GLY A 38 20.72 13.37 36.04
N SER A 39 21.74 14.10 36.50
CA SER A 39 22.42 15.12 35.73
C SER A 39 23.35 14.50 34.69
N GLN A 40 24.15 13.50 35.09
CA GLN A 40 24.97 12.69 34.21
C GLN A 40 24.12 11.96 33.17
N ALA A 41 22.97 11.44 33.62
CA ALA A 41 22.02 10.77 32.72
C ALA A 41 21.45 11.72 31.66
N ALA A 42 21.09 12.94 32.04
CA ALA A 42 20.61 13.95 31.08
C ALA A 42 21.70 14.32 30.04
N GLU A 43 22.94 14.55 30.47
CA GLU A 43 24.06 14.83 29.57
C GLU A 43 24.38 13.66 28.66
N ALA A 44 24.38 12.44 29.19
CA ALA A 44 24.58 11.22 28.41
C ALA A 44 23.45 11.02 27.40
N ALA A 45 22.21 11.32 27.76
CA ALA A 45 21.07 11.22 26.85
C ALA A 45 21.15 12.24 25.69
N GLU A 46 21.55 13.47 26.00
CA GLU A 46 21.69 14.54 25.00
C GLU A 46 22.88 14.29 24.04
N THR A 47 24.01 13.73 24.54
CA THR A 47 25.22 13.51 23.75
C THR A 47 25.25 12.20 22.99
N ARG A 48 24.79 11.12 23.60
CA ARG A 48 24.92 9.76 23.05
C ARG A 48 23.63 9.24 22.43
N GLY A 49 22.47 9.87 22.71
CA GLY A 49 21.16 9.51 22.17
C GLY A 49 20.83 8.03 22.43
N PRO A 50 20.57 7.59 23.66
CA PRO A 50 20.21 6.21 23.95
C PRO A 50 18.87 5.85 23.28
N ASP A 51 18.71 4.56 23.00
CA ASP A 51 17.48 4.04 22.41
C ASP A 51 16.44 3.70 23.48
N VAL A 52 16.90 3.28 24.68
CA VAL A 52 16.08 2.96 25.85
C VAL A 52 16.77 3.52 27.08
N ILE A 53 16.01 4.05 28.03
CA ILE A 53 16.53 4.51 29.32
C ILE A 53 15.88 3.68 30.43
N VAL A 54 16.68 3.16 31.33
CA VAL A 54 16.25 2.51 32.57
C VAL A 54 16.80 3.33 33.72
N THR A 55 15.96 3.91 34.56
CA THR A 55 16.41 4.82 35.62
C THR A 55 15.74 4.54 36.97
N ASP A 56 16.51 4.62 38.04
CA ASP A 56 15.93 4.70 39.39
C ASP A 56 15.13 6.01 39.49
N VAL A 57 14.03 5.93 40.22
CA VAL A 57 13.20 7.10 40.58
C VAL A 57 13.93 7.99 41.59
N VAL A 58 14.61 7.37 42.55
CA VAL A 58 15.32 8.09 43.63
C VAL A 58 16.79 8.21 43.29
N LEU A 59 17.19 9.39 42.78
CA LEU A 59 18.55 9.70 42.42
C LEU A 59 19.01 10.98 43.13
N PRO A 60 20.32 11.13 43.38
CA PRO A 60 20.89 12.36 43.94
C PRO A 60 20.67 13.55 43.02
N GLY A 61 20.22 14.66 43.57
CA GLY A 61 20.08 15.94 42.89
C GLY A 61 18.83 16.02 41.99
N MET A 62 18.77 15.24 40.91
CA MET A 62 17.64 15.18 39.96
C MET A 62 16.99 13.80 40.00
N SER A 63 15.72 13.72 40.40
CA SER A 63 15.01 12.42 40.44
C SER A 63 14.81 11.83 39.02
N GLY A 64 14.56 10.51 38.95
CA GLY A 64 14.24 9.85 37.68
C GLY A 64 12.97 10.39 37.01
N LEU A 65 12.02 10.91 37.78
CA LEU A 65 10.83 11.59 37.25
C LEU A 65 11.15 12.97 36.68
N ASP A 66 12.04 13.74 37.33
CA ASP A 66 12.48 15.05 36.81
C ASP A 66 13.32 14.85 35.55
N LEU A 67 14.13 13.79 35.49
CA LEU A 67 14.85 13.38 34.31
C LEU A 67 13.89 13.06 33.14
N LEU A 68 12.88 12.23 33.39
CA LEU A 68 11.84 11.91 32.42
C LEU A 68 11.17 13.18 31.87
N GLU A 69 10.75 14.09 32.74
CA GLU A 69 10.08 15.33 32.34
C GLU A 69 11.01 16.24 31.55
N ARG A 70 12.28 16.36 31.94
CA ARG A 70 13.29 17.12 31.21
C ARG A 70 13.50 16.56 29.80
N LEU A 71 13.66 15.23 29.67
CA LEU A 71 13.88 14.57 28.38
C LEU A 71 12.65 14.70 27.47
N ARG A 72 11.43 14.64 28.00
CA ARG A 72 10.21 14.90 27.22
C ARG A 72 10.11 16.34 26.72
N LYS A 73 10.51 17.33 27.55
CA LYS A 73 10.56 18.76 27.15
C LYS A 73 11.57 19.05 26.05
N THR A 74 12.67 18.27 25.96
CA THR A 74 13.62 18.39 24.84
C THR A 74 13.21 17.65 23.57
N GLY A 75 12.00 17.05 23.54
CA GLY A 75 11.49 16.31 22.39
C GLY A 75 12.00 14.88 22.27
N MET A 76 12.67 14.35 23.27
CA MET A 76 13.15 12.98 23.26
C MET A 76 12.00 12.00 23.49
N THR A 77 11.82 11.05 22.55
CA THR A 77 10.70 10.10 22.52
C THR A 77 11.10 8.66 22.85
N CYS A 78 12.37 8.40 23.23
CA CYS A 78 12.82 7.05 23.56
C CYS A 78 12.02 6.45 24.75
N PRO A 79 11.78 5.13 24.77
CA PRO A 79 11.17 4.45 25.91
C PRO A 79 11.98 4.67 27.20
N ILE A 80 11.28 5.01 28.30
CA ILE A 80 11.88 5.20 29.63
C ILE A 80 11.18 4.27 30.61
N ILE A 81 11.95 3.38 31.25
CA ILE A 81 11.49 2.43 32.27
C ILE A 81 12.00 2.93 33.62
N LEU A 82 11.12 3.06 34.58
CA LEU A 82 11.46 3.52 35.93
C LEU A 82 11.65 2.34 36.88
N ILE A 83 12.66 2.42 37.77
CA ILE A 83 12.86 1.46 38.89
C ILE A 83 12.55 2.20 40.17
N THR A 84 11.79 1.61 41.08
CA THR A 84 11.42 2.25 42.36
C THR A 84 11.44 1.30 43.54
N ALA A 85 11.85 1.81 44.68
CA ALA A 85 11.75 1.07 45.97
C ALA A 85 10.32 1.08 46.57
N HIS A 86 9.42 1.97 46.06
CA HIS A 86 8.08 2.17 46.57
C HIS A 86 7.03 1.87 45.51
N GLY A 87 6.44 0.67 45.56
CA GLY A 87 5.41 0.22 44.61
C GLY A 87 3.98 0.66 44.96
N SER A 88 3.70 1.96 45.22
CA SER A 88 2.33 2.39 45.37
C SER A 88 1.66 2.63 44.03
N VAL A 89 0.39 2.22 43.86
CA VAL A 89 -0.41 2.39 42.65
C VAL A 89 -0.44 3.87 42.19
N ASN A 90 -0.44 4.81 43.13
CA ASN A 90 -0.46 6.24 42.81
C ASN A 90 0.81 6.72 42.10
N TRP A 91 1.97 6.16 42.43
CA TRP A 91 3.26 6.46 41.82
C TRP A 91 3.35 5.93 40.37
N ALA A 92 2.86 4.71 40.19
CA ALA A 92 2.77 4.09 38.87
C ALA A 92 1.93 4.93 37.89
N VAL A 93 0.75 5.36 38.35
CA VAL A 93 -0.14 6.21 37.55
C VAL A 93 0.51 7.57 37.23
N GLU A 94 1.25 8.17 38.17
CA GLU A 94 1.94 9.43 37.92
C GLU A 94 3.09 9.28 36.91
N ALA A 95 3.88 8.23 37.01
CA ALA A 95 4.95 7.92 36.06
C ALA A 95 4.42 7.73 34.63
N MET A 96 3.33 6.97 34.47
CA MET A 96 2.69 6.76 33.18
C MET A 96 2.10 8.05 32.59
N LYS A 97 1.45 8.89 33.40
CA LYS A 97 0.95 10.21 32.97
C LYS A 97 2.05 11.15 32.50
N ARG A 98 3.26 11.04 33.03
CA ARG A 98 4.43 11.82 32.61
C ARG A 98 5.15 11.23 31.37
N GLY A 99 4.67 10.10 30.85
CA GLY A 99 5.19 9.49 29.63
C GLY A 99 6.30 8.45 29.85
N ALA A 100 6.36 7.82 31.04
CA ALA A 100 7.14 6.59 31.21
C ALA A 100 6.50 5.45 30.41
N MET A 101 7.31 4.55 29.87
CA MET A 101 6.81 3.36 29.18
C MET A 101 6.26 2.34 30.22
N ASP A 102 7.01 2.12 31.30
CA ASP A 102 6.62 1.22 32.37
C ASP A 102 7.48 1.47 33.63
N PHE A 103 7.21 0.73 34.70
CA PHE A 103 8.00 0.77 35.93
C PHE A 103 8.23 -0.62 36.54
N LEU A 104 9.29 -0.74 37.33
CA LEU A 104 9.68 -1.93 38.09
C LEU A 104 9.86 -1.60 39.56
N THR A 105 9.54 -2.53 40.44
CA THR A 105 9.81 -2.40 41.90
C THR A 105 11.11 -3.09 42.25
N LYS A 106 11.88 -2.50 43.18
CA LYS A 106 13.01 -3.18 43.83
C LYS A 106 12.49 -4.17 44.86
N PRO A 107 13.02 -5.43 44.98
CA PRO A 107 14.11 -5.96 44.17
C PRO A 107 13.68 -6.21 42.71
N VAL A 108 14.59 -5.90 41.76
CA VAL A 108 14.29 -5.98 40.34
C VAL A 108 14.10 -7.44 39.90
N ASP A 109 12.93 -7.77 39.43
CA ASP A 109 12.67 -9.05 38.79
C ASP A 109 13.32 -9.05 37.37
N HIS A 110 14.27 -9.94 37.19
CA HIS A 110 15.05 -10.01 35.95
C HIS A 110 14.23 -10.49 34.74
N GLU A 111 13.24 -11.37 34.93
CA GLU A 111 12.37 -11.83 33.84
C GLU A 111 11.45 -10.71 33.40
N HIS A 112 10.90 -9.97 34.35
CA HIS A 112 10.07 -8.81 34.06
C HIS A 112 10.88 -7.69 33.38
N LEU A 113 12.11 -7.37 33.85
CA LEU A 113 13.00 -6.43 33.21
C LEU A 113 13.33 -6.84 31.77
N ALA A 114 13.63 -8.12 31.53
CA ALA A 114 13.92 -8.64 30.20
C ALA A 114 12.72 -8.45 29.25
N SER A 115 11.51 -8.71 29.72
CA SER A 115 10.28 -8.51 28.95
C SER A 115 10.08 -7.04 28.57
N LEU A 116 10.25 -6.10 29.51
CA LEU A 116 10.09 -4.68 29.30
C LEU A 116 11.15 -4.12 28.34
N ILE A 117 12.41 -4.52 28.52
CA ILE A 117 13.50 -4.09 27.61
C ILE A 117 13.30 -4.65 26.21
N SER A 118 12.82 -5.89 26.07
CA SER A 118 12.50 -6.47 24.76
C SER A 118 11.38 -5.68 24.07
N ALA A 119 10.31 -5.35 24.78
CA ALA A 119 9.21 -4.54 24.25
C ALA A 119 9.69 -3.13 23.84
N ALA A 120 10.53 -2.48 24.66
CA ALA A 120 11.14 -1.20 24.34
C ALA A 120 12.05 -1.28 23.10
N ALA A 121 12.87 -2.33 22.99
CA ALA A 121 13.74 -2.56 21.86
C ALA A 121 12.95 -2.78 20.55
N ASP A 122 11.83 -3.50 20.61
CA ASP A 122 10.96 -3.71 19.45
C ASP A 122 10.30 -2.41 18.99
N GLU A 123 9.88 -1.55 19.92
CA GLU A 123 9.38 -0.21 19.58
C GLU A 123 10.46 0.65 18.88
N VAL A 124 11.69 0.63 19.38
CA VAL A 124 12.83 1.34 18.77
C VAL A 124 13.15 0.80 17.39
N ARG A 125 13.15 -0.53 17.19
CA ARG A 125 13.37 -1.14 15.88
C ARG A 125 12.30 -0.71 14.88
N LEU A 126 11.05 -0.70 15.28
CA LEU A 126 9.93 -0.23 14.44
C LEU A 126 10.11 1.23 14.03
N ARG A 127 10.46 2.13 14.96
CA ARG A 127 10.74 3.54 14.66
C ARG A 127 11.91 3.70 13.70
N ARG A 128 13.02 3.00 13.93
CA ARG A 128 14.19 3.02 13.03
C ARG A 128 13.83 2.55 11.61
N ASN A 129 13.00 1.51 11.49
CA ASN A 129 12.52 1.03 10.19
C ASN A 129 11.66 2.08 9.50
N THR A 130 10.76 2.75 10.23
CA THR A 130 9.92 3.84 9.70
C THR A 130 10.76 5.02 9.24
N ASP A 131 11.75 5.45 10.02
CA ASP A 131 12.69 6.53 9.64
C ASP A 131 13.55 6.16 8.43
N SER A 132 13.99 4.90 8.34
CA SER A 132 14.68 4.37 7.17
C SER A 132 13.80 4.42 5.92
N ILE A 133 12.54 3.97 6.03
CA ILE A 133 11.54 4.04 4.96
C ILE A 133 11.29 5.51 4.55
N THR A 134 11.18 6.43 5.50
CA THR A 134 10.96 7.85 5.22
C THR A 134 12.12 8.47 4.43
N ARG A 135 13.37 8.14 4.78
CA ARG A 135 14.56 8.56 4.01
C ARG A 135 14.60 7.94 2.62
N THR A 136 14.25 6.67 2.50
CA THR A 136 14.16 5.95 1.23
C THR A 136 13.07 6.55 0.33
N LEU A 137 11.96 7.04 0.90
CA LEU A 137 10.87 7.71 0.15
C LEU A 137 11.33 8.93 -0.66
N GLU A 138 12.34 9.66 -0.21
CA GLU A 138 12.86 10.83 -0.95
C GLU A 138 13.60 10.42 -2.23
N PHE A 139 14.21 9.24 -2.27
CA PHE A 139 14.97 8.71 -3.40
C PHE A 139 14.13 7.80 -4.33
N ASP A 140 13.13 7.12 -3.80
CA ASP A 140 12.31 6.14 -4.51
C ASP A 140 10.93 6.71 -4.89
N ARG A 141 10.90 8.00 -5.23
CA ARG A 141 9.70 8.72 -5.64
C ARG A 141 9.93 9.49 -6.94
N LEU A 142 8.93 9.43 -7.83
CA LEU A 142 8.89 10.25 -9.02
C LEU A 142 7.54 10.97 -9.11
N GLY A 143 7.48 12.22 -8.62
CA GLY A 143 6.21 12.91 -8.43
C GLY A 143 5.28 12.14 -7.48
N PRO A 144 4.05 11.81 -7.88
CA PRO A 144 3.11 11.00 -7.10
C PRO A 144 3.40 9.49 -7.13
N LEU A 145 4.31 9.02 -8.00
CA LEU A 145 4.69 7.61 -8.08
C LEU A 145 5.65 7.24 -6.94
N VAL A 146 5.39 6.11 -6.29
CA VAL A 146 6.16 5.55 -5.17
C VAL A 146 6.53 4.11 -5.48
N GLY A 147 7.82 3.75 -5.34
CA GLY A 147 8.31 2.39 -5.53
C GLY A 147 9.83 2.32 -5.55
N SER A 148 10.40 1.30 -4.94
CA SER A 148 11.85 1.04 -4.81
C SER A 148 12.31 -0.19 -5.59
N SER A 149 11.36 -1.01 -6.06
CA SER A 149 11.65 -2.24 -6.79
C SER A 149 12.37 -1.98 -8.11
N ALA A 150 13.15 -2.95 -8.57
CA ALA A 150 13.83 -2.87 -9.88
C ALA A 150 12.79 -2.63 -11.00
N ALA A 151 11.68 -3.36 -10.98
CA ALA A 151 10.61 -3.21 -11.96
C ALA A 151 9.98 -1.79 -11.95
N MET A 152 9.85 -1.14 -10.78
CA MET A 152 9.38 0.25 -10.73
C MET A 152 10.42 1.26 -11.17
N ARG A 153 11.71 0.98 -11.03
CA ARG A 153 12.78 1.83 -11.59
C ARG A 153 12.72 1.86 -13.12
N ASP A 154 12.49 0.72 -13.75
CA ASP A 154 12.32 0.63 -15.21
C ASP A 154 11.09 1.46 -15.67
N VAL A 155 10.01 1.42 -14.88
CA VAL A 155 8.84 2.30 -15.11
C VAL A 155 9.21 3.77 -14.94
N PHE A 156 9.96 4.14 -13.90
CA PHE A 156 10.39 5.53 -13.70
C PHE A 156 11.27 6.05 -14.82
N ASP A 157 12.19 5.23 -15.32
CA ASP A 157 13.06 5.62 -16.44
C ASP A 157 12.25 5.79 -17.72
N SER A 158 11.27 4.91 -17.97
CA SER A 158 10.32 5.04 -19.06
C SER A 158 9.47 6.32 -18.95
N VAL A 159 9.00 6.64 -17.74
CA VAL A 159 8.25 7.88 -17.47
C VAL A 159 9.11 9.12 -17.75
N ARG A 160 10.37 9.14 -17.28
CA ARG A 160 11.30 10.24 -17.55
C ARG A 160 11.54 10.43 -19.04
N LEU A 161 11.79 9.33 -19.76
CA LEU A 161 11.99 9.35 -21.20
C LEU A 161 10.77 9.95 -21.91
N LEU A 162 9.56 9.48 -21.57
CA LEU A 162 8.31 9.95 -22.17
C LEU A 162 7.95 11.38 -21.78
N ALA A 163 8.33 11.85 -20.59
CA ALA A 163 8.08 13.22 -20.17
C ALA A 163 8.77 14.24 -21.11
N HIS A 164 9.96 13.92 -21.61
CA HIS A 164 10.71 14.78 -22.51
C HIS A 164 10.24 14.68 -23.99
N ASN A 165 9.42 13.68 -24.32
CA ASN A 165 8.93 13.44 -25.67
C ASN A 165 7.41 13.70 -25.74
N GLN A 166 6.93 14.13 -26.92
CA GLN A 166 5.50 14.43 -27.13
C GLN A 166 4.73 13.23 -27.74
N THR A 167 5.37 12.08 -27.84
CA THR A 167 4.78 10.90 -28.47
C THR A 167 3.63 10.33 -27.64
N SER A 168 2.69 9.67 -28.31
CA SER A 168 1.67 8.83 -27.68
C SER A 168 2.30 7.61 -27.05
N ALA A 169 1.66 7.09 -26.00
CA ALA A 169 2.10 5.87 -25.33
C ALA A 169 0.92 5.07 -24.79
N ILE A 170 1.11 3.75 -24.70
CA ILE A 170 0.17 2.85 -24.06
C ILE A 170 0.70 2.41 -22.69
N LEU A 171 -0.12 2.56 -21.65
CA LEU A 171 0.14 2.11 -20.29
C LEU A 171 -0.58 0.78 -20.07
N ARG A 172 0.18 -0.29 -19.97
CA ARG A 172 -0.35 -1.65 -19.78
C ARG A 172 -0.19 -2.11 -18.35
N GLY A 173 -1.18 -2.79 -17.81
CA GLY A 173 -1.11 -3.40 -16.48
C GLY A 173 -2.49 -3.65 -15.90
N GLU A 174 -2.56 -4.52 -14.92
CA GLU A 174 -3.80 -4.92 -14.26
C GLU A 174 -4.59 -3.73 -13.69
N SER A 175 -5.87 -3.97 -13.40
CA SER A 175 -6.67 -2.95 -12.73
C SER A 175 -6.08 -2.62 -11.34
N GLY A 176 -6.02 -1.32 -11.03
CA GLY A 176 -5.54 -0.85 -9.72
C GLY A 176 -4.02 -0.77 -9.54
N VAL A 177 -3.18 -1.05 -10.56
CA VAL A 177 -1.71 -0.93 -10.47
C VAL A 177 -1.20 0.51 -10.43
N GLY A 178 -2.03 1.51 -10.88
CA GLY A 178 -1.69 2.92 -10.89
C GLY A 178 -1.46 3.53 -12.28
N LYS A 179 -2.05 2.99 -13.35
CA LYS A 179 -1.93 3.51 -14.74
C LYS A 179 -2.21 5.02 -14.84
N GLU A 180 -3.28 5.50 -14.21
CA GLU A 180 -3.61 6.94 -14.20
C GLU A 180 -2.53 7.78 -13.48
N VAL A 181 -1.96 7.27 -12.37
CA VAL A 181 -0.89 7.95 -11.63
C VAL A 181 0.36 8.06 -12.51
N VAL A 182 0.70 7.01 -13.27
CA VAL A 182 1.80 7.04 -14.26
C VAL A 182 1.53 8.09 -15.33
N ALA A 183 0.33 8.11 -15.93
CA ALA A 183 -0.04 9.10 -16.94
C ALA A 183 0.04 10.54 -16.43
N ARG A 184 -0.46 10.78 -15.23
CA ARG A 184 -0.39 12.08 -14.56
C ARG A 184 1.04 12.52 -14.31
N THR A 185 1.90 11.60 -13.86
CA THR A 185 3.33 11.89 -13.66
C THR A 185 4.04 12.23 -14.97
N ILE A 186 3.73 11.53 -16.07
CA ILE A 186 4.26 11.87 -17.40
C ILE A 186 3.84 13.29 -17.78
N HIS A 187 2.59 13.68 -17.54
CA HIS A 187 2.09 15.01 -17.79
C HIS A 187 2.81 16.07 -16.96
N GLU A 188 2.87 15.88 -15.63
CA GLU A 188 3.47 16.82 -14.68
C GLU A 188 4.97 17.08 -14.94
N LEU A 189 5.68 16.08 -15.45
CA LEU A 189 7.10 16.19 -15.81
C LEU A 189 7.34 16.65 -17.25
N SER A 190 6.28 16.81 -18.05
CA SER A 190 6.39 17.20 -19.46
C SER A 190 6.37 18.71 -19.67
N SER A 191 6.71 19.14 -20.89
CA SER A 191 6.55 20.53 -21.32
C SER A 191 5.09 21.02 -21.36
N ARG A 192 4.11 20.11 -21.19
CA ARG A 192 2.67 20.39 -21.13
C ARG A 192 2.11 20.46 -19.70
N SER A 193 2.96 20.44 -18.69
CA SER A 193 2.56 20.44 -17.26
C SER A 193 1.71 21.65 -16.86
N GLY A 194 1.83 22.78 -17.57
CA GLY A 194 0.99 23.96 -17.38
C GLY A 194 -0.38 23.89 -18.06
N GLY A 195 -0.63 22.88 -18.88
CA GLY A 195 -1.90 22.63 -19.57
C GLY A 195 -2.84 21.70 -18.79
N PRO A 196 -4.04 21.45 -19.31
CA PRO A 196 -4.99 20.55 -18.67
C PRO A 196 -4.55 19.07 -18.79
N PHE A 197 -4.79 18.30 -17.71
CA PHE A 197 -4.76 16.83 -17.72
C PHE A 197 -6.19 16.33 -17.65
N VAL A 198 -6.68 15.71 -18.73
CA VAL A 198 -8.02 15.14 -18.84
C VAL A 198 -7.90 13.62 -18.86
N ALA A 199 -8.57 12.92 -17.94
CA ALA A 199 -8.64 11.46 -17.92
C ALA A 199 -10.08 11.02 -18.19
N VAL A 200 -10.25 10.13 -19.15
CA VAL A 200 -11.54 9.58 -19.56
C VAL A 200 -11.44 8.06 -19.52
N ASN A 201 -12.27 7.44 -18.68
CA ASN A 201 -12.38 5.98 -18.62
C ASN A 201 -13.53 5.55 -19.55
N THR A 202 -13.18 4.89 -20.66
CA THR A 202 -14.14 4.48 -21.69
C THR A 202 -15.11 3.42 -21.23
N ALA A 203 -14.68 2.55 -20.31
CA ALA A 203 -15.53 1.51 -19.72
C ALA A 203 -16.59 2.08 -18.74
N ALA A 204 -16.36 3.26 -18.18
CA ALA A 204 -17.28 3.87 -17.20
C ALA A 204 -18.40 4.68 -17.86
N ILE A 205 -18.32 4.95 -19.17
CA ILE A 205 -19.29 5.75 -19.89
C ILE A 205 -20.28 4.84 -20.63
N PRO A 206 -21.61 5.03 -20.45
CA PRO A 206 -22.59 4.30 -21.23
C PRO A 206 -22.36 4.44 -22.74
N GLU A 207 -22.51 3.35 -23.50
CA GLU A 207 -22.21 3.30 -24.95
C GLU A 207 -22.90 4.42 -25.75
N GLY A 208 -24.13 4.76 -25.40
CA GLY A 208 -24.88 5.84 -26.07
C GLY A 208 -24.39 7.27 -25.77
N LEU A 209 -23.49 7.44 -24.80
CA LEU A 209 -22.94 8.76 -24.40
C LEU A 209 -21.46 8.92 -24.70
N ILE A 210 -20.75 7.82 -24.95
CA ILE A 210 -19.28 7.86 -25.12
C ILE A 210 -18.86 8.75 -26.30
N GLU A 211 -19.61 8.72 -27.39
CA GLU A 211 -19.34 9.56 -28.55
C GLU A 211 -19.46 11.06 -28.21
N SER A 212 -20.49 11.42 -27.45
CA SER A 212 -20.73 12.79 -26.98
C SER A 212 -19.66 13.27 -25.98
N GLU A 213 -19.23 12.40 -25.06
CA GLU A 213 -18.18 12.74 -24.08
C GLU A 213 -16.81 12.89 -24.74
N VAL A 214 -16.48 12.02 -25.70
CA VAL A 214 -15.17 12.05 -26.38
C VAL A 214 -15.09 13.19 -27.39
N PHE A 215 -16.11 13.40 -28.22
CA PHE A 215 -16.05 14.32 -29.38
C PHE A 215 -16.84 15.61 -29.18
N GLY A 216 -17.64 15.72 -28.13
CA GLY A 216 -18.52 16.86 -27.89
C GLY A 216 -19.79 16.84 -28.75
N HIS A 217 -20.76 17.68 -28.39
CA HIS A 217 -22.01 17.79 -29.09
C HIS A 217 -22.52 19.24 -29.15
N GLU A 218 -23.28 19.55 -30.20
CA GLU A 218 -24.05 20.78 -30.29
C GLU A 218 -25.47 20.58 -29.74
N LYS A 219 -26.11 21.69 -29.37
CA LYS A 219 -27.49 21.67 -28.86
C LYS A 219 -28.43 21.03 -29.88
N GLY A 220 -29.22 20.05 -29.45
CA GLY A 220 -30.21 19.37 -30.29
C GLY A 220 -29.65 18.21 -31.12
N SER A 221 -28.41 17.80 -30.93
CA SER A 221 -27.77 16.70 -31.71
C SER A 221 -28.36 15.31 -31.39
N PHE A 222 -28.94 15.13 -30.22
CA PHE A 222 -29.67 13.92 -29.83
C PHE A 222 -30.75 14.23 -28.78
N THR A 223 -31.63 13.29 -28.49
CA THR A 223 -32.68 13.42 -27.47
C THR A 223 -32.03 13.58 -26.08
N GLY A 224 -32.13 14.80 -25.51
CA GLY A 224 -31.48 15.18 -24.24
C GLY A 224 -30.34 16.17 -24.39
N ALA A 225 -29.88 16.54 -25.60
CA ALA A 225 -28.87 17.57 -25.84
C ALA A 225 -29.44 18.99 -25.67
N THR A 226 -29.69 19.40 -24.42
CA THR A 226 -30.27 20.71 -24.07
C THR A 226 -29.32 21.89 -24.27
N SER A 227 -28.01 21.65 -24.19
CA SER A 227 -26.93 22.63 -24.40
C SER A 227 -25.80 22.01 -25.21
N ALA A 228 -24.94 22.83 -25.80
CA ALA A 228 -23.71 22.38 -26.44
C ALA A 228 -22.70 22.01 -25.33
N ARG A 229 -21.87 20.95 -25.53
CA ARG A 229 -20.82 20.52 -24.61
C ARG A 229 -19.52 20.19 -25.35
N GLN A 230 -18.41 20.62 -24.79
CA GLN A 230 -17.08 20.31 -25.30
C GLN A 230 -16.72 18.83 -25.04
N GLY A 231 -16.11 18.18 -26.03
CA GLY A 231 -15.55 16.85 -25.87
C GLY A 231 -14.21 16.85 -25.12
N CYS A 232 -13.76 15.66 -24.69
CA CYS A 232 -12.53 15.52 -23.91
C CYS A 232 -11.29 16.02 -24.68
N PHE A 233 -11.23 15.93 -26.01
CA PHE A 233 -10.14 16.50 -26.82
C PHE A 233 -10.10 18.01 -26.73
N GLU A 234 -11.24 18.69 -26.81
CA GLU A 234 -11.32 20.14 -26.68
C GLU A 234 -10.91 20.58 -25.25
N GLN A 235 -11.35 19.80 -24.22
CA GLN A 235 -11.02 20.08 -22.82
C GLN A 235 -9.52 19.89 -22.52
N ALA A 236 -8.87 18.98 -23.28
CA ALA A 236 -7.45 18.68 -23.14
C ALA A 236 -6.54 19.54 -24.01
N ASP A 237 -7.08 20.55 -24.71
CA ASP A 237 -6.29 21.38 -25.66
C ASP A 237 -5.05 21.97 -24.97
N ARG A 238 -3.90 21.88 -25.64
CA ARG A 238 -2.56 22.23 -25.16
C ARG A 238 -2.09 21.44 -23.91
N GLY A 239 -2.78 20.36 -23.60
CA GLY A 239 -2.50 19.50 -22.44
C GLY A 239 -2.28 18.04 -22.81
N THR A 240 -2.77 17.17 -21.95
CA THR A 240 -2.67 15.70 -22.11
C THR A 240 -4.03 15.05 -21.86
N LEU A 241 -4.43 14.16 -22.76
CA LEU A 241 -5.61 13.32 -22.62
C LEU A 241 -5.18 11.88 -22.31
N LEU A 242 -5.72 11.31 -21.24
CA LEU A 242 -5.63 9.89 -20.95
C LEU A 242 -6.93 9.20 -21.35
N LEU A 243 -6.85 8.27 -22.30
CA LEU A 243 -7.92 7.34 -22.64
C LEU A 243 -7.72 6.04 -21.86
N ASP A 244 -8.36 5.95 -20.69
CA ASP A 244 -8.26 4.75 -19.84
C ASP A 244 -9.25 3.68 -20.32
N GLU A 245 -8.79 2.42 -20.29
CA GLU A 245 -9.48 1.23 -20.81
C GLU A 245 -9.83 1.35 -22.30
N ILE A 246 -8.85 1.73 -23.13
CA ILE A 246 -9.03 1.91 -24.59
C ILE A 246 -9.59 0.67 -25.29
N GLY A 247 -9.36 -0.54 -24.75
CA GLY A 247 -9.91 -1.80 -25.25
C GLY A 247 -11.43 -1.93 -25.12
N ASP A 248 -12.08 -1.05 -24.38
CA ASP A 248 -13.55 -1.03 -24.22
C ASP A 248 -14.20 0.07 -25.07
N MET A 249 -13.41 0.77 -25.91
CA MET A 249 -13.95 1.74 -26.85
C MET A 249 -14.72 1.06 -27.98
N PRO A 250 -15.99 1.44 -28.23
CA PRO A 250 -16.78 0.86 -29.30
C PRO A 250 -16.08 0.93 -30.66
N LEU A 251 -16.06 -0.19 -31.38
CA LEU A 251 -15.37 -0.31 -32.68
C LEU A 251 -15.83 0.75 -33.71
N ALA A 252 -17.10 1.14 -33.64
CA ALA A 252 -17.66 2.17 -34.52
C ALA A 252 -17.03 3.58 -34.33
N LEU A 253 -16.46 3.85 -33.13
CA LEU A 253 -15.86 5.15 -32.81
C LEU A 253 -14.37 5.21 -33.10
N GLN A 254 -13.70 4.07 -33.21
CA GLN A 254 -12.26 3.98 -33.40
C GLN A 254 -11.76 4.64 -34.70
N PRO A 255 -12.45 4.55 -35.87
CA PRO A 255 -12.05 5.28 -37.07
C PRO A 255 -12.04 6.81 -36.89
N ARG A 256 -13.02 7.31 -36.12
CA ARG A 256 -13.09 8.73 -35.81
C ARG A 256 -11.97 9.17 -34.86
N LEU A 257 -11.66 8.34 -33.90
CA LEU A 257 -10.52 8.56 -33.00
C LEU A 257 -9.21 8.59 -33.78
N LEU A 258 -8.98 7.61 -34.68
CA LEU A 258 -7.79 7.57 -35.53
C LEU A 258 -7.62 8.87 -36.33
N ARG A 259 -8.70 9.33 -36.99
CA ARG A 259 -8.67 10.57 -37.75
C ARG A 259 -8.28 11.79 -36.89
N ILE A 260 -8.80 11.85 -35.65
CA ILE A 260 -8.46 12.91 -34.69
C ILE A 260 -6.98 12.88 -34.35
N LEU A 261 -6.43 11.68 -34.08
CA LEU A 261 -5.02 11.51 -33.77
C LEU A 261 -4.08 11.86 -34.91
N GLU A 262 -4.56 11.80 -36.15
CA GLU A 262 -3.81 12.15 -37.36
C GLU A 262 -3.92 13.63 -37.70
N GLU A 263 -5.15 14.17 -37.67
CA GLU A 263 -5.45 15.52 -38.19
C GLU A 263 -5.43 16.62 -37.10
N GLY A 264 -5.51 16.28 -35.82
CA GLY A 264 -5.58 17.25 -34.72
C GLY A 264 -6.87 18.07 -34.68
N ARG A 265 -7.94 17.57 -35.31
CA ARG A 265 -9.22 18.28 -35.41
C ARG A 265 -10.40 17.33 -35.39
N THR A 266 -11.56 17.81 -34.91
CA THR A 266 -12.82 17.07 -34.94
C THR A 266 -14.00 17.99 -35.19
N ARG A 267 -15.18 17.38 -35.44
CA ARG A 267 -16.46 18.08 -35.45
C ARG A 267 -17.30 17.56 -34.28
N ARG A 268 -17.99 18.46 -33.62
CA ARG A 268 -18.97 18.03 -32.61
C ARG A 268 -20.12 17.28 -33.25
N LEU A 269 -20.77 16.42 -32.47
CA LEU A 269 -21.99 15.75 -32.91
C LEU A 269 -23.06 16.77 -33.28
N GLY A 270 -23.67 16.63 -34.47
CA GLY A 270 -24.67 17.59 -35.01
C GLY A 270 -24.09 18.92 -35.47
N GLY A 271 -22.78 19.13 -35.34
CA GLY A 271 -22.11 20.35 -35.79
C GLY A 271 -21.48 20.22 -37.15
N SER A 272 -21.34 21.37 -37.87
CA SER A 272 -20.62 21.47 -39.15
C SER A 272 -19.23 22.08 -39.03
N ARG A 273 -18.94 22.76 -37.92
CA ARG A 273 -17.66 23.44 -37.68
C ARG A 273 -16.60 22.46 -37.21
N GLU A 274 -15.42 22.52 -37.81
CA GLU A 274 -14.21 21.84 -37.34
C GLU A 274 -13.61 22.62 -36.14
N VAL A 275 -13.18 21.90 -35.13
CA VAL A 275 -12.45 22.40 -33.96
C VAL A 275 -11.07 21.78 -33.99
N GLU A 276 -10.04 22.63 -34.02
CA GLU A 276 -8.63 22.24 -33.96
C GLU A 276 -8.16 22.23 -32.50
N PHE A 277 -7.25 21.32 -32.19
CA PHE A 277 -6.63 21.22 -30.86
C PHE A 277 -5.25 20.56 -30.97
N ASP A 278 -4.39 20.86 -30.01
CA ASP A 278 -3.07 20.27 -29.86
C ASP A 278 -3.03 19.47 -28.55
N VAL A 279 -3.28 18.18 -28.64
CA VAL A 279 -3.42 17.29 -27.44
C VAL A 279 -2.42 16.15 -27.51
N ARG A 280 -1.66 15.96 -26.44
CA ARG A 280 -0.89 14.73 -26.25
C ARG A 280 -1.82 13.63 -25.77
N VAL A 281 -1.83 12.47 -26.43
CA VAL A 281 -2.70 11.35 -26.06
C VAL A 281 -1.87 10.23 -25.43
N LEU A 282 -2.32 9.79 -24.26
CA LEU A 282 -1.88 8.57 -23.58
C LEU A 282 -3.08 7.60 -23.54
N ALA A 283 -2.84 6.32 -23.79
CA ALA A 283 -3.88 5.29 -23.68
C ALA A 283 -3.52 4.32 -22.53
N ALA A 284 -4.50 3.72 -21.90
CA ALA A 284 -4.28 2.70 -20.88
C ALA A 284 -5.21 1.52 -21.08
N THR A 285 -4.75 0.32 -20.73
CA THR A 285 -5.57 -0.90 -20.76
C THR A 285 -5.04 -1.94 -19.77
N HIS A 286 -5.94 -2.76 -19.25
CA HIS A 286 -5.58 -3.97 -18.48
C HIS A 286 -5.57 -5.22 -19.35
N ARG A 287 -6.12 -5.16 -20.57
CA ARG A 287 -6.25 -6.30 -21.49
C ARG A 287 -4.99 -6.48 -22.33
N ASP A 288 -4.79 -7.69 -22.79
CA ASP A 288 -3.72 -7.98 -23.75
C ASP A 288 -4.03 -7.36 -25.11
N ILE A 289 -3.09 -6.54 -25.59
CA ILE A 289 -3.28 -5.74 -26.81
C ILE A 289 -3.34 -6.63 -28.05
N ASP A 290 -2.50 -7.65 -28.12
CA ASP A 290 -2.45 -8.56 -29.25
C ASP A 290 -3.75 -9.37 -29.37
N THR A 291 -4.28 -9.78 -28.24
CA THR A 291 -5.59 -10.43 -28.15
C THR A 291 -6.71 -9.50 -28.60
N LEU A 292 -6.69 -8.22 -28.19
CA LEU A 292 -7.70 -7.23 -28.59
C LEU A 292 -7.74 -7.03 -30.12
N VAL A 293 -6.58 -7.04 -30.76
CA VAL A 293 -6.51 -6.92 -32.24
C VAL A 293 -6.94 -8.23 -32.91
N ALA A 294 -6.47 -9.36 -32.43
CA ALA A 294 -6.85 -10.67 -32.99
C ALA A 294 -8.36 -10.94 -32.91
N ASP A 295 -9.01 -10.52 -31.83
CA ASP A 295 -10.46 -10.61 -31.62
C ASP A 295 -11.26 -9.53 -32.36
N GLY A 296 -10.59 -8.60 -33.05
CA GLY A 296 -11.24 -7.51 -33.78
C GLY A 296 -11.90 -6.46 -32.89
N VAL A 297 -11.56 -6.41 -31.60
CA VAL A 297 -12.06 -5.44 -30.62
C VAL A 297 -11.33 -4.10 -30.76
N LEU A 298 -10.04 -4.13 -31.07
CA LEU A 298 -9.22 -2.96 -31.34
C LEU A 298 -8.68 -3.02 -32.78
N ARG A 299 -8.84 -1.91 -33.51
CA ARG A 299 -8.30 -1.80 -34.86
C ARG A 299 -6.78 -1.72 -34.85
N GLU A 300 -6.15 -2.42 -35.76
CA GLU A 300 -4.70 -2.46 -35.89
C GLU A 300 -4.09 -1.08 -36.24
N ASP A 301 -4.76 -0.33 -37.14
CA ASP A 301 -4.33 1.01 -37.52
C ASP A 301 -4.36 2.01 -36.33
N LEU A 302 -5.39 1.95 -35.52
CA LEU A 302 -5.47 2.74 -34.27
C LEU A 302 -4.39 2.35 -33.27
N LEU A 303 -4.14 1.05 -33.14
CA LEU A 303 -3.06 0.55 -32.26
C LEU A 303 -1.71 1.13 -32.71
N TYR A 304 -1.34 1.04 -33.97
CA TYR A 304 -0.06 1.57 -34.46
C TYR A 304 0.08 3.08 -34.20
N ARG A 305 -1.02 3.83 -34.25
CA ARG A 305 -0.99 5.28 -33.99
C ARG A 305 -0.82 5.61 -32.51
N LEU A 306 -1.37 4.79 -31.59
CA LEU A 306 -1.28 4.96 -30.13
C LEU A 306 0.00 4.36 -29.56
N ASN A 307 0.45 3.22 -30.08
CA ASN A 307 1.52 2.41 -29.52
C ASN A 307 2.90 2.77 -30.08
N VAL A 308 3.29 4.03 -29.96
CA VAL A 308 4.68 4.44 -30.26
C VAL A 308 5.62 3.98 -29.14
N PHE A 309 5.13 3.93 -27.90
CA PHE A 309 5.85 3.45 -26.74
C PHE A 309 4.90 2.72 -25.80
N THR A 310 5.35 1.61 -25.21
CA THR A 310 4.59 0.87 -24.20
C THR A 310 5.28 0.92 -22.84
N ILE A 311 4.54 1.25 -21.79
CA ILE A 311 5.00 1.07 -20.40
C ILE A 311 4.19 -0.05 -19.76
N GLU A 312 4.88 -1.11 -19.35
CA GLU A 312 4.28 -2.17 -18.56
C GLU A 312 4.44 -1.87 -17.07
N ILE A 313 3.30 -1.80 -16.35
CA ILE A 313 3.28 -1.53 -14.93
C ILE A 313 3.05 -2.86 -14.21
N PRO A 314 4.02 -3.33 -13.42
CA PRO A 314 3.94 -4.63 -12.77
C PRO A 314 2.83 -4.68 -11.72
N PRO A 315 2.14 -5.83 -11.56
CA PRO A 315 1.19 -6.03 -10.48
C PRO A 315 1.90 -6.02 -9.12
N LEU A 316 1.17 -5.69 -8.05
CA LEU A 316 1.75 -5.49 -6.73
C LEU A 316 2.43 -6.76 -6.17
N ARG A 317 1.92 -7.94 -6.50
CA ARG A 317 2.53 -9.24 -6.13
C ARG A 317 3.94 -9.47 -6.70
N GLU A 318 4.31 -8.81 -7.79
CA GLU A 318 5.65 -8.88 -8.40
C GLU A 318 6.61 -7.81 -7.86
N ARG A 319 6.10 -6.89 -7.03
CA ARG A 319 6.85 -5.82 -6.38
C ARG A 319 6.50 -5.68 -4.89
N THR A 320 6.42 -6.81 -4.19
CA THR A 320 6.02 -6.86 -2.77
C THR A 320 6.93 -6.03 -1.87
N GLN A 321 8.20 -5.83 -2.25
CA GLN A 321 9.13 -4.93 -1.55
C GLN A 321 8.71 -3.45 -1.58
N ASP A 322 7.78 -3.04 -2.45
CA ASP A 322 7.22 -1.69 -2.46
C ASP A 322 6.07 -1.53 -1.46
N ILE A 323 5.51 -2.62 -0.92
CA ILE A 323 4.35 -2.59 -0.03
C ILE A 323 4.62 -1.78 1.24
N PRO A 324 5.73 -1.94 1.96
CA PRO A 324 6.03 -1.13 3.15
C PRO A 324 6.12 0.37 2.83
N LEU A 325 6.72 0.72 1.69
CA LEU A 325 6.88 2.08 1.21
C LEU A 325 5.53 2.72 0.86
N LEU A 326 4.70 1.99 0.10
CA LEU A 326 3.34 2.39 -0.24
C LEU A 326 2.47 2.54 1.01
N ALA A 327 2.60 1.61 1.96
CA ALA A 327 1.85 1.65 3.20
C ALA A 327 2.19 2.88 4.03
N HIS A 328 3.47 3.19 4.20
CA HIS A 328 3.91 4.40 4.88
C HIS A 328 3.39 5.67 4.19
N HIS A 329 3.47 5.73 2.85
CA HIS A 329 2.95 6.84 2.07
C HIS A 329 1.44 7.05 2.30
N PHE A 330 0.64 5.97 2.25
CA PHE A 330 -0.81 6.05 2.43
C PHE A 330 -1.20 6.37 3.88
N ILE A 331 -0.51 5.79 4.89
CA ILE A 331 -0.76 6.10 6.30
C ILE A 331 -0.57 7.60 6.56
N ARG A 332 0.53 8.21 6.06
CA ARG A 332 0.74 9.66 6.16
C ARG A 332 -0.41 10.45 5.54
N GLN A 333 -0.79 10.10 4.31
CA GLN A 333 -1.89 10.77 3.59
C GLN A 333 -3.22 10.65 4.35
N PHE A 334 -3.49 9.48 4.96
CA PHE A 334 -4.72 9.27 5.70
C PHE A 334 -4.71 9.93 7.07
N ASN A 335 -3.56 10.01 7.74
CA ASN A 335 -3.43 10.78 8.97
C ASN A 335 -3.81 12.25 8.75
N GLU A 336 -3.30 12.87 7.68
CA GLU A 336 -3.65 14.25 7.32
C GLU A 336 -5.15 14.38 6.99
N ARG A 337 -5.72 13.42 6.26
CA ARG A 337 -7.12 13.47 5.81
C ARG A 337 -8.14 13.22 6.91
N HIS A 338 -7.84 12.30 7.83
CA HIS A 338 -8.76 11.82 8.88
C HIS A 338 -8.42 12.37 10.27
N GLU A 339 -7.43 13.26 10.37
CA GLU A 339 -6.95 13.85 11.63
C GLU A 339 -6.59 12.76 12.66
N THR A 340 -5.81 11.76 12.22
CA THR A 340 -5.34 10.62 13.02
C THR A 340 -3.83 10.70 13.25
N ALA A 341 -3.32 9.93 14.23
CA ALA A 341 -1.91 9.89 14.61
C ALA A 341 -1.36 8.45 14.59
N VAL A 342 -1.52 7.78 13.46
CA VAL A 342 -1.01 6.41 13.27
C VAL A 342 0.47 6.45 12.93
N ASP A 343 1.30 5.79 13.75
CA ASP A 343 2.77 5.78 13.61
C ASP A 343 3.26 4.89 12.45
N GLY A 344 2.53 3.83 12.14
CA GLY A 344 2.90 2.87 11.10
C GLY A 344 2.30 1.48 11.29
N LEU A 345 3.00 0.46 10.77
CA LEU A 345 2.60 -0.94 10.81
C LEU A 345 3.41 -1.72 11.84
N ARG A 346 2.76 -2.53 12.69
CA ARG A 346 3.45 -3.60 13.43
C ARG A 346 4.04 -4.62 12.46
N GLU A 347 5.12 -5.27 12.87
CA GLU A 347 5.84 -6.23 12.03
C GLU A 347 4.93 -7.35 11.51
N GLU A 348 4.04 -7.92 12.36
CA GLU A 348 3.06 -8.90 11.93
C GLU A 348 2.09 -8.36 10.86
N SER A 349 1.66 -7.10 10.99
CA SER A 349 0.79 -6.46 10.00
C SER A 349 1.50 -6.27 8.67
N ARG A 350 2.77 -5.85 8.71
CA ARG A 350 3.63 -5.72 7.53
C ARG A 350 3.77 -7.06 6.79
N GLN A 351 4.13 -8.13 7.53
CA GLN A 351 4.28 -9.47 6.95
C GLN A 351 2.99 -9.99 6.31
N ARG A 352 1.83 -9.71 6.91
CA ARG A 352 0.53 -10.10 6.33
C ARG A 352 0.22 -9.33 5.05
N LEU A 353 0.55 -8.04 5.00
CA LEU A 353 0.38 -7.23 3.79
C LEU A 353 1.31 -7.71 2.68
N GLU A 354 2.57 -8.05 2.97
CA GLU A 354 3.53 -8.57 1.99
C GLU A 354 3.17 -9.97 1.47
N ALA A 355 2.56 -10.80 2.30
CA ALA A 355 2.16 -12.17 1.94
C ALA A 355 0.84 -12.24 1.15
N TYR A 356 0.03 -11.18 1.13
CA TYR A 356 -1.25 -11.17 0.43
C TYR A 356 -1.06 -10.90 -1.08
N PRO A 357 -1.76 -11.61 -1.97
CA PRO A 357 -1.52 -11.54 -3.42
C PRO A 357 -2.06 -10.28 -4.11
N TRP A 358 -2.84 -9.44 -3.44
CA TRP A 358 -3.36 -8.16 -3.93
C TRP A 358 -4.05 -8.21 -5.30
N PRO A 359 -5.13 -8.97 -5.49
CA PRO A 359 -5.84 -9.03 -6.77
C PRO A 359 -6.34 -7.66 -7.25
N GLY A 360 -6.65 -6.73 -6.35
CA GLY A 360 -6.98 -5.33 -6.64
C GLY A 360 -5.78 -4.38 -6.59
N ASN A 361 -4.56 -4.92 -6.52
CA ASN A 361 -3.29 -4.18 -6.58
C ASN A 361 -3.22 -3.01 -5.56
N VAL A 362 -2.65 -1.88 -5.96
CA VAL A 362 -2.46 -0.70 -5.11
C VAL A 362 -3.80 -0.07 -4.69
N ARG A 363 -4.85 -0.19 -5.53
CA ARG A 363 -6.19 0.29 -5.16
C ARG A 363 -6.75 -0.47 -3.96
N GLU A 364 -6.60 -1.76 -3.92
CA GLU A 364 -7.02 -2.59 -2.79
C GLU A 364 -6.17 -2.33 -1.55
N LEU A 365 -4.85 -2.27 -1.68
CA LEU A 365 -3.94 -1.93 -0.59
C LEU A 365 -4.32 -0.59 0.06
N ARG A 366 -4.56 0.43 -0.74
CA ARG A 366 -4.98 1.75 -0.29
C ARG A 366 -6.27 1.69 0.53
N ASN A 367 -7.30 0.97 0.04
CA ASN A 367 -8.58 0.84 0.75
C ASN A 367 -8.43 0.08 2.07
N VAL A 368 -7.60 -0.97 2.11
CA VAL A 368 -7.30 -1.73 3.33
C VAL A 368 -6.62 -0.84 4.36
N LEU A 369 -5.64 -0.05 3.94
CA LEU A 369 -4.90 0.85 4.83
C LEU A 369 -5.75 2.04 5.30
N GLU A 370 -6.59 2.63 4.44
CA GLU A 370 -7.52 3.69 4.85
C GLU A 370 -8.44 3.21 5.98
N ARG A 371 -9.03 2.03 5.80
CA ARG A 371 -9.85 1.39 6.84
C ARG A 371 -9.03 1.13 8.13
N ALA A 372 -7.81 0.62 8.00
CA ALA A 372 -6.96 0.32 9.15
C ALA A 372 -6.59 1.58 9.94
N VAL A 373 -6.28 2.69 9.27
CA VAL A 373 -6.01 4.00 9.91
C VAL A 373 -7.24 4.51 10.66
N ILE A 374 -8.43 4.43 10.06
CA ILE A 374 -9.68 4.86 10.72
C ILE A 374 -9.98 4.03 11.97
N LEU A 375 -9.66 2.74 11.98
CA LEU A 375 -9.88 1.85 13.12
C LEU A 375 -8.81 2.02 14.22
N CYS A 376 -7.56 2.23 13.83
CA CYS A 376 -6.43 2.37 14.75
C CYS A 376 -6.44 3.73 15.47
N ARG A 377 -6.66 4.82 14.73
CA ARG A 377 -6.66 6.24 15.11
C ARG A 377 -5.32 6.78 15.62
N GLU A 378 -4.63 6.07 16.49
CA GLU A 378 -3.33 6.44 17.06
C GLU A 378 -2.46 5.21 17.31
N GLY A 379 -1.14 5.40 17.32
CA GLY A 379 -0.17 4.33 17.52
C GLY A 379 -0.01 3.43 16.28
N TRP A 380 0.14 2.13 16.48
CA TRP A 380 0.55 1.18 15.43
C TRP A 380 -0.62 0.35 14.91
N ILE A 381 -0.69 0.16 13.58
CA ILE A 381 -1.64 -0.76 12.96
C ILE A 381 -1.26 -2.20 13.29
N GLU A 382 -2.11 -2.85 14.08
CA GLU A 382 -2.03 -4.26 14.44
C GLU A 382 -2.81 -5.14 13.44
N PRO A 383 -2.58 -6.46 13.41
CA PRO A 383 -3.33 -7.38 12.54
C PRO A 383 -4.85 -7.30 12.71
N THR A 384 -5.33 -6.94 13.90
CA THR A 384 -6.76 -6.77 14.21
C THR A 384 -7.42 -5.62 13.45
N HIS A 385 -6.65 -4.61 13.05
CA HIS A 385 -7.12 -3.47 12.26
C HIS A 385 -7.22 -3.79 10.77
N LEU A 386 -6.49 -4.83 10.28
CA LEU A 386 -6.52 -5.22 8.88
C LEU A 386 -7.82 -5.95 8.51
N ALA A 387 -8.16 -5.94 7.23
CA ALA A 387 -9.31 -6.67 6.72
C ALA A 387 -9.19 -8.19 7.00
N PRO A 388 -10.29 -8.90 7.31
CA PRO A 388 -10.25 -10.31 7.67
C PRO A 388 -9.53 -11.20 6.67
N TYR A 389 -9.70 -10.96 5.37
CA TYR A 389 -9.07 -11.73 4.30
C TYR A 389 -7.57 -11.50 4.21
N VAL A 390 -7.07 -10.32 4.56
CA VAL A 390 -5.63 -10.05 4.67
C VAL A 390 -5.07 -10.71 5.93
N ARG A 391 -5.80 -10.68 7.05
CA ARG A 391 -5.42 -11.35 8.31
C ARG A 391 -5.21 -12.84 8.14
N SER A 392 -6.02 -13.49 7.32
CA SER A 392 -5.95 -14.94 7.06
C SER A 392 -4.83 -15.34 6.09
N GLY A 393 -3.96 -14.40 5.67
CA GLY A 393 -2.82 -14.68 4.79
C GLY A 393 -3.24 -15.07 3.38
N GLY A 394 -4.34 -14.50 2.86
CA GLY A 394 -4.78 -14.77 1.50
C GLY A 394 -5.29 -16.20 1.27
N LYS A 395 -5.58 -16.95 2.32
CA LYS A 395 -6.44 -18.13 2.18
C LYS A 395 -7.80 -17.61 1.75
N GLN A 396 -7.94 -17.30 0.46
CA GLN A 396 -9.23 -17.08 -0.14
C GLN A 396 -10.14 -18.24 0.31
N ARG A 397 -11.29 -17.92 0.88
CA ARG A 397 -12.41 -18.83 0.70
C ARG A 397 -12.56 -18.90 -0.80
N ARG A 398 -12.04 -19.96 -1.42
CA ARG A 398 -12.37 -20.27 -2.81
C ARG A 398 -13.89 -20.43 -2.81
N GLU A 399 -14.57 -19.49 -3.42
CA GLU A 399 -16.01 -19.56 -3.63
C GLU A 399 -16.23 -20.23 -4.98
N VAL A 400 -17.00 -21.30 -4.97
CA VAL A 400 -17.43 -21.95 -6.23
C VAL A 400 -18.67 -21.19 -6.67
N VAL A 401 -18.53 -20.35 -7.71
CA VAL A 401 -19.66 -19.64 -8.32
C VAL A 401 -20.33 -20.60 -9.31
N LEU A 402 -21.57 -20.95 -9.03
CA LEU A 402 -22.38 -21.84 -9.87
C LEU A 402 -23.42 -21.01 -10.64
N PRO A 403 -23.48 -21.11 -11.99
CA PRO A 403 -24.53 -20.46 -12.78
C PRO A 403 -25.92 -20.98 -12.41
N VAL A 404 -26.91 -20.12 -12.41
CA VAL A 404 -28.32 -20.55 -12.24
C VAL A 404 -28.75 -21.39 -13.44
N GLY A 405 -29.32 -22.60 -13.19
CA GLY A 405 -29.71 -23.54 -14.24
C GLY A 405 -28.72 -24.68 -14.46
N ILE A 406 -27.58 -24.74 -13.80
CA ILE A 406 -26.67 -25.89 -13.78
C ILE A 406 -27.36 -27.08 -13.10
N THR A 407 -27.10 -28.31 -13.54
CA THR A 407 -27.61 -29.50 -12.89
C THR A 407 -26.99 -29.74 -11.53
N ALA A 408 -27.68 -30.42 -10.62
CA ALA A 408 -27.13 -30.76 -9.30
C ALA A 408 -25.88 -31.64 -9.42
N ALA A 409 -25.82 -32.54 -10.39
CA ALA A 409 -24.67 -33.40 -10.63
C ALA A 409 -23.42 -32.58 -11.08
N GLU A 410 -23.60 -31.62 -11.95
CA GLU A 410 -22.51 -30.76 -12.43
C GLU A 410 -22.06 -29.76 -11.35
N ALA A 411 -22.99 -29.26 -10.52
CA ALA A 411 -22.68 -28.44 -9.37
C ALA A 411 -21.83 -29.21 -8.34
N GLU A 412 -22.21 -30.43 -8.03
CA GLU A 412 -21.49 -31.34 -7.14
C GLU A 412 -20.09 -31.67 -7.69
N ARG A 413 -20.00 -31.96 -8.98
CA ARG A 413 -18.71 -32.24 -9.66
C ARG A 413 -17.76 -31.06 -9.51
N ARG A 414 -18.19 -29.84 -9.84
CA ARG A 414 -17.38 -28.62 -9.71
C ARG A 414 -16.95 -28.39 -8.27
N LEU A 415 -17.85 -28.58 -7.30
CA LEU A 415 -17.55 -28.41 -5.89
C LEU A 415 -16.49 -29.42 -5.41
N ILE A 416 -16.53 -30.68 -5.88
CA ILE A 416 -15.55 -31.71 -5.56
C ILE A 416 -14.19 -31.38 -6.20
N GLU A 417 -14.17 -31.04 -7.49
CA GLU A 417 -12.93 -30.71 -8.23
C GLU A 417 -12.22 -29.49 -7.61
N GLU A 418 -12.93 -28.41 -7.37
CA GLU A 418 -12.40 -27.20 -6.75
C GLU A 418 -11.91 -27.43 -5.31
N THR A 419 -12.65 -28.24 -4.52
CA THR A 419 -12.23 -28.58 -3.16
C THR A 419 -10.98 -29.44 -3.17
N LEU A 420 -10.88 -30.37 -4.12
CA LEU A 420 -9.70 -31.25 -4.26
C LEU A 420 -8.46 -30.43 -4.64
N GLU A 421 -8.60 -29.50 -5.58
CA GLU A 421 -7.53 -28.57 -5.94
C GLU A 421 -7.12 -27.68 -4.76
N ALA A 422 -8.08 -27.17 -3.99
CA ALA A 422 -7.84 -26.33 -2.80
C ALA A 422 -7.07 -27.05 -1.68
N VAL A 423 -7.10 -28.39 -1.64
CA VAL A 423 -6.36 -29.22 -0.67
C VAL A 423 -5.13 -29.90 -1.28
N GLY A 424 -4.68 -29.46 -2.47
CA GLY A 424 -3.49 -30.01 -3.14
C GLY A 424 -3.63 -31.50 -3.53
N GLY A 425 -4.83 -31.93 -3.92
CA GLY A 425 -5.10 -33.30 -4.35
C GLY A 425 -5.34 -34.30 -3.20
N ASN A 426 -5.34 -33.86 -1.96
CA ASN A 426 -5.58 -34.75 -0.79
C ASN A 426 -7.07 -35.15 -0.68
N LYS A 427 -7.40 -36.33 -1.18
CA LYS A 427 -8.78 -36.87 -1.24
C LYS A 427 -9.43 -37.03 0.14
N THR A 428 -8.65 -37.39 1.16
CA THR A 428 -9.16 -37.56 2.54
C THR A 428 -9.53 -36.21 3.17
N GLU A 429 -8.71 -35.21 2.96
CA GLU A 429 -8.98 -33.85 3.46
C GLU A 429 -10.13 -33.19 2.67
N ALA A 430 -10.22 -33.43 1.36
CA ALA A 430 -11.35 -32.98 0.55
C ALA A 430 -12.68 -33.59 1.06
N ALA A 431 -12.69 -34.90 1.33
CA ALA A 431 -13.86 -35.60 1.88
C ALA A 431 -14.29 -34.99 3.22
N ARG A 432 -13.35 -34.77 4.11
CA ARG A 432 -13.60 -34.12 5.41
C ARG A 432 -14.26 -32.75 5.27
N ARG A 433 -13.76 -31.92 4.33
CA ARG A 433 -14.30 -30.56 4.10
C ARG A 433 -15.70 -30.56 3.48
N LEU A 434 -15.97 -31.54 2.62
CA LEU A 434 -17.28 -31.68 1.96
C LEU A 434 -18.31 -32.46 2.80
N GLY A 435 -17.91 -32.99 3.95
CA GLY A 435 -18.78 -33.84 4.77
C GLY A 435 -19.11 -35.18 4.11
N LEU A 436 -18.23 -35.67 3.23
CA LEU A 436 -18.39 -36.93 2.49
C LEU A 436 -17.43 -37.99 3.02
N ASP A 437 -17.77 -39.27 2.76
CA ASP A 437 -16.84 -40.37 3.00
C ASP A 437 -15.72 -40.36 1.94
N PRO A 438 -14.44 -40.62 2.31
CA PRO A 438 -13.33 -40.69 1.35
C PRO A 438 -13.54 -41.63 0.20
N LYS A 439 -14.24 -42.76 0.43
CA LYS A 439 -14.60 -43.74 -0.60
C LYS A 439 -15.60 -43.18 -1.61
N THR A 440 -16.50 -42.32 -1.15
CA THR A 440 -17.47 -41.63 -2.01
C THR A 440 -16.78 -40.67 -2.99
N ILE A 441 -15.80 -39.89 -2.53
CA ILE A 441 -15.01 -39.03 -3.41
C ILE A 441 -14.20 -39.84 -4.42
N TYR A 442 -13.57 -40.96 -3.98
CA TYR A 442 -12.82 -41.82 -4.89
C TYR A 442 -13.71 -42.39 -6.00
N ASN A 443 -14.91 -42.89 -5.66
CA ASN A 443 -15.84 -43.46 -6.63
C ASN A 443 -16.37 -42.38 -7.59
N LYS A 444 -16.69 -41.16 -7.10
CA LYS A 444 -17.16 -40.07 -7.96
C LYS A 444 -16.08 -39.59 -8.94
N LEU A 445 -14.84 -39.43 -8.48
CA LEU A 445 -13.75 -39.05 -9.37
C LEU A 445 -13.52 -40.11 -10.47
N LYS A 446 -13.61 -41.38 -10.12
CA LYS A 446 -13.50 -42.47 -11.11
C LYS A 446 -14.65 -42.43 -12.11
N ALA A 447 -15.87 -42.15 -11.68
CA ALA A 447 -17.03 -41.99 -12.57
C ALA A 447 -16.88 -40.79 -13.51
N TYR A 448 -16.30 -39.68 -13.03
CA TYR A 448 -16.05 -38.50 -13.85
C TYR A 448 -14.97 -38.74 -14.92
N GLU A 449 -13.94 -39.59 -14.62
CA GLU A 449 -12.91 -40.00 -15.58
C GLU A 449 -13.45 -40.95 -16.64
N SER A 450 -14.44 -41.79 -16.29
CA SER A 450 -15.05 -42.78 -17.22
C SER A 450 -16.17 -42.19 -18.07
N GLY A 451 -16.61 -40.98 -17.87
CA GLY A 451 -17.68 -40.33 -18.64
C GLY A 451 -19.10 -40.89 -18.36
N ASP A 452 -19.29 -41.65 -17.30
CA ASP A 452 -20.56 -42.27 -16.87
C ASP A 452 -21.32 -41.48 -15.82
N ALA A 453 -21.28 -40.12 -15.86
CA ALA A 453 -21.96 -39.26 -14.88
C ALA A 453 -22.85 -38.22 -15.56
#